data_97605599dd55923c75c9678b0110feae
#
_entry.id   97605599dd55923c75c9678b0110feae
#
_cell.length_a   1.000
_cell.length_b   1.000
_cell.length_c   1.000
_cell.angle_alpha   90.00
_cell.angle_beta   90.00
_cell.angle_gamma   90.00
#
_symmetry.space_group_name_H-M   'P 1'
#
loop_
_entity.id
_entity.type
_entity.pdbx_description
1 polymer ?
#
loop_
_entity_poly.entity_id
_entity_poly.type
_entity_poly.pdbx_seq_one_letter_code
_entity_poly.pdbx_strand_id
1 'polypeptide(L)'
;MLDKITYGWKMRIFWIFLHVILIYSIVAAPEYFWYSFVWGCITTMVGGFAGWHRYWAHRSYQTGRKRQVLLLWWGAMGFPGKPLPTIGGHRLHHKYADVEGMDIHSPREKSWWENLMGFYEDFPKERRIFKDLYMDPQVRFMQRYYFQIITVAMIVLFLIDPILPGYVLGITGVYQFWVGTFGIVHLLHIFGKADHDTGDDSKNSWLLALFTFGEGWHNNHHNNSLSYTTQE
;
A
#
# COMPACT_ATOMS: atom_id res chain seq x y z
N MET A 1 6.21 22.55 3.36
CA MET A 1 5.73 21.38 4.15
C MET A 1 5.83 20.07 3.35
N LEU A 2 6.18 20.11 2.06
CA LEU A 2 6.42 18.93 1.23
C LEU A 2 7.91 18.62 1.04
N ASP A 3 8.78 19.34 1.72
CA ASP A 3 10.22 19.36 1.41
C ASP A 3 11.00 18.15 1.93
N LYS A 4 10.44 17.37 2.84
CA LYS A 4 10.97 16.07 3.26
C LYS A 4 9.83 15.20 3.78
N ILE A 5 9.38 14.27 2.98
CA ILE A 5 8.50 13.21 3.44
C ILE A 5 9.40 12.05 3.86
N THR A 6 10.06 12.19 4.99
CA THR A 6 10.90 11.13 5.53
C THR A 6 10.07 10.20 6.38
N TYR A 7 9.99 8.94 6.00
CA TYR A 7 9.42 7.88 6.84
C TYR A 7 10.48 7.17 7.66
N GLY A 8 11.64 7.02 7.11
CA GLY A 8 12.84 6.54 7.74
C GLY A 8 12.62 5.43 8.77
N TRP A 9 13.38 5.50 9.84
CA TRP A 9 13.39 4.53 10.93
C TRP A 9 12.04 4.30 11.62
N LYS A 10 11.13 5.29 11.65
CA LYS A 10 9.80 5.16 12.29
C LYS A 10 8.94 4.10 11.61
N MET A 11 8.97 4.07 10.27
CA MET A 11 8.23 3.04 9.54
C MET A 11 8.86 1.65 9.72
N ARG A 12 10.17 1.55 9.74
CA ARG A 12 10.87 0.27 10.01
C ARG A 12 10.48 -0.31 11.37
N ILE A 13 10.50 0.52 12.42
CA ILE A 13 10.04 0.12 13.75
C ILE A 13 8.57 -0.28 13.73
N PHE A 14 7.73 0.49 13.03
CA PHE A 14 6.31 0.21 12.92
C PHE A 14 6.04 -1.15 12.24
N TRP A 15 6.73 -1.45 11.14
CA TRP A 15 6.62 -2.74 10.46
C TRP A 15 7.08 -3.91 11.33
N ILE A 16 8.20 -3.77 12.03
CA ILE A 16 8.65 -4.78 12.98
C ILE A 16 7.60 -4.98 14.08
N PHE A 17 7.07 -3.91 14.62
CA PHE A 17 6.03 -3.96 15.65
C PHE A 17 4.77 -4.69 15.16
N LEU A 18 4.30 -4.45 13.94
CA LEU A 18 3.15 -5.18 13.37
C LEU A 18 3.39 -6.69 13.28
N HIS A 19 4.60 -7.11 12.90
CA HIS A 19 4.96 -8.54 12.90
C HIS A 19 4.94 -9.12 14.31
N VAL A 20 5.51 -8.41 15.28
CA VAL A 20 5.56 -8.86 16.68
C VAL A 20 4.16 -9.02 17.27
N ILE A 21 3.29 -8.04 17.10
CA ILE A 21 1.91 -8.13 17.64
C ILE A 21 1.08 -9.21 16.94
N LEU A 22 1.30 -9.44 15.65
CA LEU A 22 0.63 -10.54 14.93
C LEU A 22 1.10 -11.89 15.44
N ILE A 23 2.41 -12.10 15.58
CA ILE A 23 2.98 -13.34 16.13
C ILE A 23 2.43 -13.59 17.54
N TYR A 24 2.42 -12.55 18.39
CA TYR A 24 1.82 -12.65 19.73
C TYR A 24 0.37 -13.13 19.67
N SER A 25 -0.46 -12.52 18.82
CA SER A 25 -1.87 -12.89 18.69
C SER A 25 -2.05 -14.34 18.18
N ILE A 26 -1.24 -14.77 17.22
CA ILE A 26 -1.27 -16.15 16.69
C ILE A 26 -0.89 -17.16 17.80
N VAL A 27 0.12 -16.84 18.60
CA VAL A 27 0.55 -17.73 19.70
C VAL A 27 -0.49 -17.77 20.83
N ALA A 28 -1.09 -16.61 21.14
CA ALA A 28 -2.05 -16.50 22.25
C ALA A 28 -3.44 -17.10 21.95
N ALA A 29 -3.87 -17.06 20.68
CA ALA A 29 -5.21 -17.50 20.28
C ALA A 29 -5.24 -17.96 18.80
N PRO A 30 -4.56 -19.08 18.45
CA PRO A 30 -4.38 -19.53 17.07
C PRO A 30 -5.71 -19.87 16.36
N GLU A 31 -6.76 -20.16 17.09
CA GLU A 31 -8.10 -20.48 16.56
C GLU A 31 -8.74 -19.33 15.79
N TYR A 32 -8.33 -18.08 16.04
CA TYR A 32 -8.85 -16.92 15.32
C TYR A 32 -8.05 -16.56 14.06
N PHE A 33 -6.96 -17.26 13.76
CA PHE A 33 -6.09 -16.93 12.62
C PHE A 33 -6.84 -16.83 11.29
N TRP A 34 -7.69 -17.79 10.97
CA TRP A 34 -8.39 -17.80 9.68
C TRP A 34 -9.42 -16.69 9.54
N TYR A 35 -10.11 -16.33 10.62
CA TYR A 35 -11.01 -15.16 10.61
C TYR A 35 -10.23 -13.87 10.38
N SER A 36 -9.09 -13.75 11.04
CA SER A 36 -8.18 -12.63 10.88
C SER A 36 -7.59 -12.58 9.47
N PHE A 37 -7.19 -13.70 8.90
CA PHE A 37 -6.67 -13.77 7.54
C PHE A 37 -7.71 -13.29 6.51
N VAL A 38 -8.95 -13.76 6.61
CA VAL A 38 -10.07 -13.30 5.75
C VAL A 38 -10.30 -11.79 5.92
N TRP A 39 -10.27 -11.29 7.14
CA TRP A 39 -10.35 -9.85 7.42
C TRP A 39 -9.22 -9.08 6.75
N GLY A 40 -7.99 -9.54 6.86
CA GLY A 40 -6.82 -8.96 6.21
C GLY A 40 -6.96 -8.90 4.69
N CYS A 41 -7.44 -10.00 4.08
CA CYS A 41 -7.73 -10.07 2.64
C CYS A 41 -8.79 -9.04 2.22
N ILE A 42 -9.92 -8.97 2.93
CA ILE A 42 -11.00 -8.00 2.63
C ILE A 42 -10.49 -6.56 2.77
N THR A 43 -9.75 -6.28 3.85
CA THR A 43 -9.25 -4.92 4.11
C THR A 43 -8.22 -4.50 3.07
N THR A 44 -7.34 -5.38 2.65
CA THR A 44 -6.38 -5.12 1.58
C THR A 44 -7.08 -4.93 0.24
N MET A 45 -8.02 -5.81 -0.11
CA MET A 45 -8.77 -5.72 -1.36
C MET A 45 -9.59 -4.42 -1.45
N VAL A 46 -10.39 -4.11 -0.41
CA VAL A 46 -11.30 -2.95 -0.44
C VAL A 46 -10.55 -1.65 -0.17
N GLY A 47 -9.76 -1.60 0.90
CA GLY A 47 -9.10 -0.38 1.34
C GLY A 47 -7.81 -0.10 0.55
N GLY A 48 -6.95 -1.09 0.41
CA GLY A 48 -5.68 -0.98 -0.30
C GLY A 48 -5.88 -0.88 -1.80
N PHE A 49 -6.34 -1.95 -2.43
CA PHE A 49 -6.38 -2.03 -3.90
C PHE A 49 -7.54 -1.23 -4.50
N ALA A 50 -8.79 -1.48 -4.14
CA ALA A 50 -9.90 -0.71 -4.69
C ALA A 50 -9.86 0.76 -4.22
N GLY A 51 -9.51 1.03 -2.96
CA GLY A 51 -9.47 2.37 -2.39
C GLY A 51 -8.23 3.17 -2.76
N TRP A 52 -7.11 2.91 -2.10
CA TRP A 52 -5.91 3.74 -2.25
C TRP A 52 -5.27 3.61 -3.61
N HIS A 53 -5.18 2.41 -4.18
CA HIS A 53 -4.60 2.17 -5.48
C HIS A 53 -5.53 2.61 -6.61
N ARG A 54 -6.65 1.91 -6.83
CA ARG A 54 -7.53 2.16 -7.99
C ARG A 54 -8.24 3.51 -7.93
N TYR A 55 -8.82 3.86 -6.79
CA TYR A 55 -9.54 5.13 -6.69
C TYR A 55 -8.60 6.31 -6.43
N TRP A 56 -7.83 6.30 -5.32
CA TRP A 56 -7.09 7.48 -4.92
C TRP A 56 -5.82 7.72 -5.74
N ALA A 57 -5.11 6.68 -6.20
CA ALA A 57 -3.95 6.88 -7.07
C ALA A 57 -4.37 7.09 -8.53
N HIS A 58 -5.13 6.17 -9.12
CA HIS A 58 -5.39 6.18 -10.56
C HIS A 58 -6.69 6.82 -10.99
N ARG A 59 -7.65 7.03 -10.09
CA ARG A 59 -8.99 7.52 -10.47
C ARG A 59 -9.68 6.62 -11.50
N SER A 60 -9.44 5.33 -11.46
CA SER A 60 -9.92 4.32 -12.42
C SER A 60 -11.45 4.21 -12.48
N TYR A 61 -12.15 4.73 -11.50
CA TYR A 61 -13.62 4.78 -11.47
C TYR A 61 -14.13 6.01 -10.72
N GLN A 62 -15.42 6.32 -10.91
CA GLN A 62 -16.07 7.44 -10.22
C GLN A 62 -16.93 6.93 -9.07
N THR A 63 -16.94 7.67 -7.97
CA THR A 63 -17.79 7.36 -6.83
C THR A 63 -18.14 8.61 -6.03
N GLY A 64 -19.27 8.54 -5.27
CA GLY A 64 -19.73 9.65 -4.44
C GLY A 64 -18.83 9.91 -3.22
N ARG A 65 -18.87 11.16 -2.73
CA ARG A 65 -18.00 11.65 -1.65
C ARG A 65 -17.94 10.75 -0.41
N LYS A 66 -19.07 10.21 0.04
CA LYS A 66 -19.11 9.32 1.21
C LYS A 66 -18.26 8.06 1.00
N ARG A 67 -18.34 7.45 -0.20
CA ARG A 67 -17.53 6.26 -0.53
C ARG A 67 -16.05 6.61 -0.67
N GLN A 68 -15.71 7.78 -1.22
CA GLN A 68 -14.31 8.25 -1.30
C GLN A 68 -13.68 8.32 0.09
N VAL A 69 -14.40 8.92 1.05
CA VAL A 69 -13.94 9.03 2.43
C VAL A 69 -13.84 7.64 3.08
N LEU A 70 -14.85 6.79 2.90
CA LEU A 70 -14.83 5.42 3.42
C LEU A 70 -13.61 4.64 2.91
N LEU A 71 -13.34 4.69 1.60
CA LEU A 71 -12.19 4.02 0.97
C LEU A 71 -10.86 4.59 1.48
N LEU A 72 -10.78 5.90 1.74
CA LEU A 72 -9.58 6.51 2.31
C LEU A 72 -9.30 5.97 3.72
N TRP A 73 -10.32 5.95 4.57
CA TRP A 73 -10.20 5.49 5.95
C TRP A 73 -10.00 3.98 6.05
N TRP A 74 -10.70 3.21 5.21
CA TRP A 74 -10.51 1.76 5.17
C TRP A 74 -9.10 1.40 4.70
N GLY A 75 -8.58 2.08 3.67
CA GLY A 75 -7.21 1.89 3.20
C GLY A 75 -6.17 2.19 4.28
N ALA A 76 -6.43 3.16 5.15
CA ALA A 76 -5.55 3.44 6.29
C ALA A 76 -5.43 2.25 7.26
N MET A 77 -6.44 1.39 7.36
CA MET A 77 -6.40 0.17 8.18
C MET A 77 -5.49 -0.92 7.58
N GLY A 78 -5.20 -0.86 6.29
CA GLY A 78 -4.22 -1.70 5.61
C GLY A 78 -2.77 -1.31 5.87
N PHE A 79 -2.55 -0.21 6.56
CA PHE A 79 -1.23 0.31 6.90
C PHE A 79 -0.24 0.51 5.74
N PRO A 80 -0.66 1.03 4.59
CA PRO A 80 0.30 1.34 3.53
C PRO A 80 1.17 2.57 3.83
N GLY A 81 0.96 3.20 4.99
CA GLY A 81 1.62 4.44 5.40
C GLY A 81 0.73 5.68 5.23
N LYS A 82 1.31 6.87 5.31
CA LYS A 82 0.55 8.12 5.13
C LYS A 82 0.06 8.27 3.69
N PRO A 83 -1.12 8.91 3.45
CA PRO A 83 -1.71 8.98 2.12
C PRO A 83 -0.83 9.61 1.04
N LEU A 84 -0.20 10.76 1.34
CA LEU A 84 0.57 11.46 0.31
C LEU A 84 1.76 10.65 -0.20
N PRO A 85 2.63 10.09 0.66
CA PRO A 85 3.73 9.25 0.16
C PRO A 85 3.25 7.97 -0.50
N THR A 86 2.25 7.30 0.05
CA THR A 86 1.81 6.02 -0.52
C THR A 86 1.08 6.21 -1.84
N ILE A 87 0.04 7.03 -1.86
CA ILE A 87 -0.78 7.25 -3.06
C ILE A 87 0.00 8.08 -4.09
N GLY A 88 0.67 9.13 -3.63
CA GLY A 88 1.45 9.99 -4.51
C GLY A 88 2.74 9.33 -5.00
N GLY A 89 3.38 8.52 -4.15
CA GLY A 89 4.55 7.72 -4.53
C GLY A 89 4.21 6.72 -5.64
N HIS A 90 3.05 6.08 -5.54
CA HIS A 90 2.57 5.19 -6.60
C HIS A 90 2.31 5.93 -7.92
N ARG A 91 1.75 7.16 -7.89
CA ARG A 91 1.61 8.00 -9.09
C ARG A 91 2.96 8.39 -9.71
N LEU A 92 3.97 8.64 -8.87
CA LEU A 92 5.33 8.93 -9.34
C LEU A 92 5.97 7.68 -9.96
N HIS A 93 5.77 6.52 -9.35
CA HIS A 93 6.21 5.25 -9.90
C HIS A 93 5.64 5.04 -11.31
N HIS A 94 4.33 5.13 -11.51
CA HIS A 94 3.75 5.02 -12.86
C HIS A 94 4.26 6.06 -13.86
N LYS A 95 4.62 7.25 -13.40
CA LYS A 95 5.15 8.29 -14.28
C LYS A 95 6.60 8.03 -14.69
N TYR A 96 7.38 7.43 -13.81
CA TYR A 96 8.82 7.24 -13.95
C TYR A 96 9.25 5.80 -13.74
N ALA A 97 8.35 4.85 -13.99
CA ALA A 97 8.60 3.44 -13.73
C ALA A 97 9.93 3.00 -14.34
N ASP A 98 10.82 2.50 -13.48
CA ASP A 98 12.16 2.01 -13.81
C ASP A 98 13.11 3.04 -14.47
N VAL A 99 12.79 4.34 -14.40
CA VAL A 99 13.70 5.42 -14.83
C VAL A 99 14.71 5.68 -13.73
N GLU A 100 15.99 5.57 -14.06
CA GLU A 100 17.12 5.73 -13.15
C GLU A 100 17.10 7.08 -12.42
N GLY A 101 17.25 7.04 -11.10
CA GLY A 101 17.24 8.23 -10.23
C GLY A 101 15.88 8.89 -10.03
N MET A 102 14.81 8.39 -10.68
CA MET A 102 13.47 9.00 -10.61
C MET A 102 12.42 8.06 -10.01
N ASP A 103 12.55 6.75 -10.21
CA ASP A 103 11.67 5.77 -9.59
C ASP A 103 12.23 5.32 -8.24
N ILE A 104 11.48 5.65 -7.20
CA ILE A 104 11.87 5.30 -5.81
C ILE A 104 11.75 3.80 -5.50
N HIS A 105 11.15 3.03 -6.39
CA HIS A 105 10.85 1.60 -6.20
C HIS A 105 11.59 0.68 -7.16
N SER A 106 12.30 1.23 -8.16
CA SER A 106 12.88 0.40 -9.22
C SER A 106 13.84 -0.67 -8.70
N PRO A 107 13.64 -1.95 -9.06
CA PRO A 107 14.61 -3.01 -8.77
C PRO A 107 15.91 -2.88 -9.58
N ARG A 108 15.96 -2.02 -10.59
CA ARG A 108 17.21 -1.73 -11.35
C ARG A 108 18.26 -1.08 -10.48
N GLU A 109 17.83 -0.23 -9.52
CA GLU A 109 18.73 0.55 -8.68
C GLU A 109 18.77 0.07 -7.23
N LYS A 110 17.71 -0.61 -6.78
CA LYS A 110 17.55 -0.99 -5.37
C LYS A 110 17.42 -2.49 -5.20
N SER A 111 18.16 -3.01 -4.25
CA SER A 111 17.96 -4.38 -3.78
C SER A 111 16.55 -4.56 -3.19
N TRP A 112 16.09 -5.82 -3.14
CA TRP A 112 14.80 -6.14 -2.51
C TRP A 112 14.68 -5.60 -1.08
N TRP A 113 15.79 -5.60 -0.33
CA TRP A 113 15.82 -5.10 1.04
C TRP A 113 15.70 -3.58 1.11
N GLU A 114 16.35 -2.85 0.22
CA GLU A 114 16.23 -1.40 0.13
C GLU A 114 14.82 -0.99 -0.29
N ASN A 115 14.21 -1.71 -1.24
CA ASN A 115 12.82 -1.50 -1.62
C ASN A 115 11.85 -1.81 -0.47
N LEU A 116 12.10 -2.89 0.27
CA LEU A 116 11.25 -3.29 1.39
C LEU A 116 11.38 -2.35 2.59
N MET A 117 12.60 -1.91 2.92
CA MET A 117 12.90 -1.12 4.12
C MET A 117 13.21 0.35 3.85
N GLY A 118 13.49 0.70 2.59
CA GLY A 118 13.91 2.03 2.18
C GLY A 118 12.76 3.01 1.96
N PHE A 119 11.53 2.65 2.33
CA PHE A 119 10.35 3.41 2.02
C PHE A 119 10.50 4.91 2.16
N TYR A 120 10.46 5.61 1.02
CA TYR A 120 10.07 7.01 0.87
C TYR A 120 10.94 8.03 1.61
N GLU A 121 12.27 7.94 1.49
CA GLU A 121 13.14 8.91 2.15
C GLU A 121 13.18 10.26 1.41
N ASP A 122 13.12 10.27 0.07
CA ASP A 122 13.08 11.50 -0.71
C ASP A 122 12.14 11.39 -1.92
N PHE A 123 11.11 12.21 -1.94
CA PHE A 123 10.20 12.31 -3.08
C PHE A 123 10.64 13.42 -4.04
N PRO A 124 10.62 13.20 -5.37
CA PRO A 124 10.70 14.28 -6.32
C PRO A 124 9.62 15.33 -6.07
N LYS A 125 9.98 16.61 -6.11
CA LYS A 125 9.09 17.73 -5.75
C LYS A 125 8.04 18.05 -6.84
N GLU A 126 7.38 17.06 -7.40
CA GLU A 126 6.34 17.28 -8.41
C GLU A 126 4.97 17.59 -7.78
N ARG A 127 4.79 18.83 -7.36
CA ARG A 127 3.55 19.31 -6.72
C ARG A 127 2.28 19.05 -7.53
N ARG A 128 2.37 18.99 -8.86
CA ARG A 128 1.19 18.78 -9.74
C ARG A 128 0.55 17.41 -9.55
N ILE A 129 1.34 16.36 -9.36
CA ILE A 129 0.88 14.97 -9.17
C ILE A 129 0.09 14.81 -7.86
N PHE A 130 0.39 15.65 -6.86
CA PHE A 130 -0.22 15.61 -5.54
C PHE A 130 -1.34 16.62 -5.33
N LYS A 131 -1.64 17.47 -6.33
CA LYS A 131 -2.51 18.64 -6.13
C LYS A 131 -3.88 18.27 -5.59
N ASP A 132 -4.57 17.30 -6.20
CA ASP A 132 -5.90 16.86 -5.79
C ASP A 132 -5.90 16.20 -4.40
N LEU A 133 -4.86 15.42 -4.10
CA LEU A 133 -4.66 14.82 -2.78
C LEU A 133 -4.43 15.89 -1.71
N TYR A 134 -3.54 16.85 -2.00
CA TYR A 134 -3.22 17.92 -1.08
C TYR A 134 -4.39 18.89 -0.85
N MET A 135 -5.25 19.09 -1.84
CA MET A 135 -6.45 19.93 -1.71
C MET A 135 -7.59 19.25 -0.95
N ASP A 136 -7.60 17.91 -0.86
CA ASP A 136 -8.64 17.17 -0.16
C ASP A 136 -8.49 17.29 1.37
N PRO A 137 -9.51 17.79 2.10
CA PRO A 137 -9.42 18.00 3.54
C PRO A 137 -9.27 16.69 4.34
N GLN A 138 -9.86 15.56 3.87
CA GLN A 138 -9.75 14.27 4.53
C GLN A 138 -8.35 13.67 4.35
N VAL A 139 -7.78 13.81 3.16
CA VAL A 139 -6.39 13.39 2.89
C VAL A 139 -5.43 14.20 3.75
N ARG A 140 -5.61 15.54 3.85
CA ARG A 140 -4.77 16.38 4.71
C ARG A 140 -4.88 16.00 6.19
N PHE A 141 -6.11 15.76 6.67
CA PHE A 141 -6.34 15.34 8.04
C PHE A 141 -5.63 14.01 8.34
N MET A 142 -5.82 13.01 7.48
CA MET A 142 -5.17 11.70 7.62
C MET A 142 -3.65 11.81 7.49
N GLN A 143 -3.13 12.61 6.55
CA GLN A 143 -1.69 12.87 6.40
C GLN A 143 -1.07 13.42 7.68
N ARG A 144 -1.77 14.33 8.36
CA ARG A 144 -1.29 14.96 9.58
C ARG A 144 -1.33 14.03 10.79
N TYR A 145 -2.40 13.27 10.94
CA TYR A 145 -2.73 12.52 12.15
C TYR A 145 -2.65 11.00 11.99
N TYR A 146 -2.07 10.51 10.90
CA TYR A 146 -2.04 9.08 10.57
C TYR A 146 -1.58 8.20 11.73
N PHE A 147 -0.42 8.47 12.30
CA PHE A 147 0.13 7.67 13.40
C PHE A 147 -0.72 7.77 14.67
N GLN A 148 -1.26 8.94 14.97
CA GLN A 148 -2.16 9.13 16.13
C GLN A 148 -3.44 8.31 15.93
N ILE A 149 -4.04 8.33 14.74
CA ILE A 149 -5.24 7.55 14.39
C ILE A 149 -4.96 6.07 14.60
N ILE A 150 -3.87 5.56 14.06
CA ILE A 150 -3.51 4.15 14.19
C ILE A 150 -3.18 3.78 15.64
N THR A 151 -2.47 4.64 16.37
CA THR A 151 -2.17 4.41 17.80
C THR A 151 -3.46 4.34 18.62
N VAL A 152 -4.39 5.25 18.40
CA VAL A 152 -5.70 5.23 19.10
C VAL A 152 -6.47 3.95 18.74
N ALA A 153 -6.50 3.56 17.47
CA ALA A 153 -7.14 2.31 17.04
C ALA A 153 -6.51 1.09 17.73
N MET A 154 -5.18 1.02 17.81
CA MET A 154 -4.46 -0.05 18.51
C MET A 154 -4.81 -0.10 19.99
N ILE A 155 -4.83 1.07 20.67
CA ILE A 155 -5.17 1.14 22.11
C ILE A 155 -6.62 0.69 22.32
N VAL A 156 -7.56 1.15 21.51
CA VAL A 156 -8.99 0.75 21.64
C VAL A 156 -9.14 -0.75 21.45
N LEU A 157 -8.51 -1.33 20.43
CA LEU A 157 -8.54 -2.78 20.19
C LEU A 157 -7.92 -3.55 21.37
N PHE A 158 -6.77 -3.09 21.87
CA PHE A 158 -6.09 -3.73 23.00
C PHE A 158 -6.93 -3.69 24.30
N LEU A 159 -7.65 -2.61 24.54
CA LEU A 159 -8.54 -2.49 25.72
C LEU A 159 -9.77 -3.39 25.61
N ILE A 160 -10.19 -3.77 24.40
CA ILE A 160 -11.26 -4.74 24.19
C ILE A 160 -10.72 -6.16 24.41
N ASP A 161 -9.64 -6.50 23.74
CA ASP A 161 -8.91 -7.76 23.92
C ASP A 161 -7.47 -7.60 23.42
N PRO A 162 -6.45 -8.01 24.20
CA PRO A 162 -5.04 -7.88 23.82
C PRO A 162 -4.62 -8.54 22.51
N ILE A 163 -5.39 -9.53 22.01
CA ILE A 163 -5.10 -10.18 20.71
C ILE A 163 -5.59 -9.37 19.50
N LEU A 164 -6.57 -8.48 19.67
CA LEU A 164 -7.21 -7.78 18.56
C LEU A 164 -6.26 -6.87 17.75
N PRO A 165 -5.30 -6.14 18.35
CA PRO A 165 -4.36 -5.34 17.56
C PRO A 165 -3.61 -6.16 16.52
N GLY A 166 -3.13 -7.35 16.87
CA GLY A 166 -2.46 -8.25 15.94
C GLY A 166 -3.40 -8.80 14.88
N TYR A 167 -4.56 -9.24 15.27
CA TYR A 167 -5.51 -9.88 14.36
C TYR A 167 -6.31 -8.91 13.48
N VAL A 168 -6.51 -7.67 13.90
CA VAL A 168 -7.23 -6.68 13.08
C VAL A 168 -6.27 -5.83 12.25
N LEU A 169 -5.19 -5.35 12.87
CA LEU A 169 -4.26 -4.42 12.25
C LEU A 169 -2.96 -5.09 11.82
N GLY A 170 -2.41 -5.97 12.66
CA GLY A 170 -1.16 -6.67 12.38
C GLY A 170 -1.23 -7.54 11.14
N ILE A 171 -2.27 -8.36 11.00
CA ILE A 171 -2.45 -9.25 9.84
C ILE A 171 -2.53 -8.47 8.53
N THR A 172 -3.30 -7.38 8.52
CA THR A 172 -3.48 -6.55 7.33
C THR A 172 -2.18 -5.85 6.95
N GLY A 173 -1.49 -5.28 7.94
CA GLY A 173 -0.21 -4.61 7.72
C GLY A 173 0.88 -5.57 7.23
N VAL A 174 1.02 -6.73 7.85
CA VAL A 174 2.00 -7.75 7.44
C VAL A 174 1.69 -8.27 6.03
N TYR A 175 0.42 -8.52 5.72
CA TYR A 175 0.00 -8.90 4.37
C TYR A 175 0.36 -7.82 3.35
N GLN A 176 0.01 -6.57 3.63
CA GLN A 176 0.33 -5.44 2.74
C GLN A 176 1.83 -5.21 2.57
N PHE A 177 2.61 -5.45 3.61
CA PHE A 177 4.07 -5.35 3.55
C PHE A 177 4.67 -6.38 2.59
N TRP A 178 4.32 -7.66 2.74
CA TRP A 178 4.90 -8.72 1.93
C TRP A 178 4.28 -8.82 0.54
N VAL A 179 2.98 -8.72 0.44
CA VAL A 179 2.27 -8.93 -0.84
C VAL A 179 2.18 -7.63 -1.63
N GLY A 180 1.72 -6.54 -0.99
CA GLY A 180 1.56 -5.25 -1.66
C GLY A 180 2.89 -4.62 -2.02
N THR A 181 3.81 -4.55 -1.08
CA THR A 181 5.08 -3.85 -1.29
C THR A 181 6.13 -4.71 -1.96
N PHE A 182 6.45 -5.86 -1.36
CA PHE A 182 7.49 -6.72 -1.92
C PHE A 182 6.99 -7.46 -3.16
N GLY A 183 5.79 -8.05 -3.09
CA GLY A 183 5.24 -8.83 -4.20
C GLY A 183 4.97 -7.98 -5.44
N ILE A 184 4.17 -6.91 -5.31
CA ILE A 184 3.75 -6.10 -6.45
C ILE A 184 4.85 -5.15 -6.89
N VAL A 185 5.35 -4.34 -5.97
CA VAL A 185 6.26 -3.23 -6.31
C VAL A 185 7.67 -3.72 -6.69
N HIS A 186 8.13 -4.83 -6.13
CA HIS A 186 9.47 -5.33 -6.42
C HIS A 186 9.47 -6.56 -7.32
N LEU A 187 8.80 -7.65 -6.91
CA LEU A 187 8.89 -8.91 -7.66
C LEU A 187 8.27 -8.82 -9.06
N LEU A 188 7.18 -8.07 -9.25
CA LEU A 188 6.53 -7.92 -10.55
C LEU A 188 7.25 -6.99 -11.54
N HIS A 189 8.36 -6.39 -11.13
CA HIS A 189 9.31 -5.77 -12.06
C HIS A 189 10.51 -6.67 -12.40
N ILE A 190 10.57 -7.89 -11.83
CA ILE A 190 11.65 -8.84 -12.06
C ILE A 190 11.12 -10.14 -12.67
N PHE A 191 10.05 -10.69 -12.09
CA PHE A 191 9.53 -12.02 -12.41
C PHE A 191 8.13 -11.96 -13.04
N GLY A 192 7.95 -12.68 -14.11
CA GLY A 192 6.68 -12.81 -14.82
C GLY A 192 6.84 -12.63 -16.33
N LYS A 193 5.72 -12.33 -16.98
CA LYS A 193 5.65 -12.14 -18.43
C LYS A 193 5.22 -10.71 -18.75
N ALA A 194 5.92 -10.01 -19.61
CA ALA A 194 5.45 -8.77 -20.21
C ALA A 194 4.58 -9.11 -21.42
N ASP A 195 3.32 -8.74 -21.37
CA ASP A 195 2.37 -8.91 -22.48
C ASP A 195 2.25 -7.62 -23.31
N HIS A 196 2.66 -6.48 -22.73
CA HIS A 196 2.66 -5.16 -23.34
C HIS A 196 4.04 -4.51 -23.25
N ASP A 197 4.40 -3.72 -24.26
CA ASP A 197 5.57 -2.84 -24.23
C ASP A 197 5.20 -1.53 -23.52
N THR A 198 5.45 -1.48 -22.22
CA THR A 198 5.14 -0.34 -21.36
C THR A 198 6.31 0.63 -21.20
N GLY A 199 7.49 0.26 -21.72
CA GLY A 199 8.73 1.01 -21.55
C GLY A 199 9.38 0.84 -20.17
N ASP A 200 8.81 0.03 -19.31
CA ASP A 200 9.29 -0.35 -17.98
C ASP A 200 9.45 -1.88 -17.85
N ASP A 201 9.88 -2.36 -16.69
CA ASP A 201 10.11 -3.80 -16.43
C ASP A 201 8.89 -4.51 -15.82
N SER A 202 7.72 -3.89 -15.79
CA SER A 202 6.52 -4.49 -15.22
C SER A 202 6.17 -5.83 -15.89
N LYS A 203 5.72 -6.78 -15.08
CA LYS A 203 5.39 -8.16 -15.50
C LYS A 203 4.03 -8.58 -14.99
N ASN A 204 3.42 -9.52 -15.69
CA ASN A 204 2.23 -10.24 -15.27
C ASN A 204 2.63 -11.56 -14.61
N SER A 205 2.01 -11.88 -13.47
CA SER A 205 2.16 -13.16 -12.79
C SER A 205 0.80 -13.64 -12.29
N TRP A 206 0.30 -14.74 -12.86
CA TRP A 206 -0.97 -15.34 -12.42
C TRP A 206 -0.92 -15.79 -10.96
N LEU A 207 0.25 -16.24 -10.49
CA LEU A 207 0.43 -16.66 -9.11
C LEU A 207 0.27 -15.47 -8.15
N LEU A 208 0.94 -14.35 -8.45
CA LEU A 208 0.76 -13.14 -7.64
C LEU A 208 -0.64 -12.54 -7.83
N ALA A 209 -1.25 -12.65 -9.01
CA ALA A 209 -2.63 -12.20 -9.21
C ALA A 209 -3.62 -12.93 -8.30
N LEU A 210 -3.41 -14.22 -8.02
CA LEU A 210 -4.23 -14.97 -7.08
C LEU A 210 -4.15 -14.41 -5.65
N PHE A 211 -2.95 -14.10 -5.18
CA PHE A 211 -2.73 -13.54 -3.82
C PHE A 211 -3.00 -12.04 -3.71
N THR A 212 -3.11 -11.33 -4.82
CA THR A 212 -3.30 -9.88 -4.86
C THR A 212 -4.66 -9.46 -5.41
N PHE A 213 -5.60 -10.39 -5.54
CA PHE A 213 -6.95 -10.13 -6.08
C PHE A 213 -6.93 -9.44 -7.46
N GLY A 214 -5.98 -9.86 -8.31
CA GLY A 214 -5.83 -9.37 -9.68
C GLY A 214 -4.71 -8.35 -9.89
N GLU A 215 -4.14 -7.74 -8.85
CA GLU A 215 -3.05 -6.76 -9.00
C GLU A 215 -1.75 -7.39 -9.52
N GLY A 216 -1.64 -8.72 -9.52
CA GLY A 216 -0.54 -9.46 -10.16
C GLY A 216 -0.51 -9.39 -11.69
N TRP A 217 -1.56 -8.88 -12.34
CA TRP A 217 -1.57 -8.48 -13.75
C TRP A 217 -0.96 -7.09 -13.92
N HIS A 218 0.28 -6.93 -13.48
CA HIS A 218 0.91 -5.64 -13.25
C HIS A 218 1.39 -4.96 -14.54
N ASN A 219 1.83 -5.73 -15.55
CA ASN A 219 2.17 -5.18 -16.86
C ASN A 219 0.91 -4.66 -17.60
N ASN A 220 -0.22 -5.37 -17.49
CA ASN A 220 -1.49 -4.86 -18.01
C ASN A 220 -1.89 -3.57 -17.30
N HIS A 221 -1.70 -3.52 -15.97
CA HIS A 221 -1.97 -2.33 -15.18
C HIS A 221 -1.07 -1.14 -15.58
N HIS A 222 0.22 -1.36 -15.82
CA HIS A 222 1.13 -0.32 -16.31
C HIS A 222 0.76 0.13 -17.73
N ASN A 223 0.29 -0.79 -18.59
CA ASN A 223 -0.20 -0.45 -19.92
C ASN A 223 -1.47 0.44 -19.89
N ASN A 224 -2.39 0.19 -18.95
CA ASN A 224 -3.62 0.99 -18.79
C ASN A 224 -4.01 1.16 -17.33
N SER A 225 -3.32 2.04 -16.62
CA SER A 225 -3.54 2.29 -15.19
C SER A 225 -4.90 2.97 -14.88
N LEU A 226 -5.57 3.53 -15.88
CA LEU A 226 -6.90 4.12 -15.75
C LEU A 226 -8.03 3.08 -15.83
N SER A 227 -7.76 1.86 -16.30
CA SER A 227 -8.76 0.80 -16.29
C SER A 227 -9.14 0.38 -14.86
N TYR A 228 -10.42 0.08 -14.67
CA TYR A 228 -10.90 -0.50 -13.39
C TYR A 228 -10.58 -1.99 -13.27
N THR A 229 -10.16 -2.64 -14.35
CA THR A 229 -9.67 -4.03 -14.39
C THR A 229 -8.21 -4.08 -14.82
N THR A 230 -7.49 -5.11 -14.37
CA THR A 230 -6.11 -5.40 -14.78
C THR A 230 -6.05 -6.57 -15.76
N GLN A 231 -7.17 -7.05 -16.26
CA GLN A 231 -7.21 -8.21 -17.17
C GLN A 231 -7.04 -7.84 -18.65
N GLU A 232 -7.02 -6.54 -18.97
CA GLU A 232 -6.93 -6.02 -20.34
C GLU A 232 -5.62 -5.26 -20.55
#